data_4b7dfa3db529cd5c8f902fabd9d62f40
#
_entry.id   4b7dfa3db529cd5c8f902fabd9d62f40
#
_cell.length_a   1.000
_cell.length_b   1.000
_cell.length_c   1.000
_cell.angle_alpha   90.00
_cell.angle_beta   90.00
_cell.angle_gamma   90.00
#
_symmetry.space_group_name_H-M   'P 1'
#
loop_
_entity.id
_entity.type
_entity.pdbx_description
1 polymer ?
#
loop_
_entity_poly.entity_id
_entity_poly.type
_entity_poly.pdbx_seq_one_letter_code
_entity_poly.pdbx_strand_id
1 'polypeptide(L)'
;MLSPRRIESLFLMVCMALPFSSCQKQILEDEEDGRETPAHVLPRGTGEGTFEYPFTVRDVQEGNASNALGAVWVIGYAVGSAYRSLDNASFTLENASHTSLLLSADSLCTDVSRCIPVELSTAKWQSLFSLPSNPSGLHQCVMLMGVPSLYYRKNGLRSLSEGQWLYGFDISSISMEPQEWDEVIIFW
;
A
#
# COMPACT_ATOMS: atom_id res chain seq x y z
N MET A 1 -15.20 -64.79 45.41
CA MET A 1 -15.87 -64.62 46.72
C MET A 1 -16.64 -63.34 46.68
N LEU A 2 -17.96 -63.54 46.76
CA LEU A 2 -19.03 -62.60 47.19
C LEU A 2 -19.33 -61.37 46.36
N SER A 3 -20.38 -61.56 45.56
CA SER A 3 -21.52 -60.72 45.19
C SER A 3 -22.25 -60.15 46.45
N PRO A 4 -23.35 -59.51 46.25
CA PRO A 4 -23.85 -58.26 45.64
C PRO A 4 -24.64 -57.42 46.65
N ARG A 5 -25.26 -56.36 46.24
CA ARG A 5 -26.62 -55.88 46.64
C ARG A 5 -26.95 -54.55 46.00
N ARG A 6 -27.82 -54.72 45.09
CA ARG A 6 -29.13 -54.06 44.92
C ARG A 6 -29.58 -53.19 46.12
N ILE A 7 -29.92 -51.93 45.79
CA ILE A 7 -31.06 -51.26 46.40
C ILE A 7 -31.77 -50.49 45.29
N GLU A 8 -32.93 -51.04 44.98
CA GLU A 8 -34.03 -50.32 44.34
C GLU A 8 -34.59 -49.32 45.34
N SER A 9 -35.07 -48.22 44.93
CA SER A 9 -36.25 -47.50 45.39
C SER A 9 -36.34 -46.21 44.62
N LEU A 10 -37.23 -46.15 43.70
CA LEU A 10 -38.55 -45.64 43.80
C LEU A 10 -38.68 -44.20 44.31
N PHE A 11 -39.21 -43.41 43.46
CA PHE A 11 -40.05 -42.23 43.70
C PHE A 11 -39.54 -41.04 42.89
N LEU A 12 -40.27 -40.34 42.18
CA LEU A 12 -41.68 -39.95 42.19
C LEU A 12 -41.88 -39.14 40.91
N MET A 13 -42.90 -39.51 40.20
CA MET A 13 -43.44 -38.78 39.07
C MET A 13 -43.95 -37.42 39.54
N VAL A 14 -43.21 -36.35 39.26
CA VAL A 14 -43.74 -35.00 39.32
C VAL A 14 -43.81 -34.45 37.93
N CYS A 15 -44.95 -34.63 37.31
CA CYS A 15 -45.32 -33.80 36.15
C CYS A 15 -45.46 -32.37 36.62
N MET A 16 -44.42 -31.58 36.38
CA MET A 16 -44.56 -30.12 36.33
C MET A 16 -44.46 -29.69 34.90
N ALA A 17 -45.56 -29.23 34.39
CA ALA A 17 -45.68 -28.53 33.13
C ALA A 17 -44.76 -27.32 33.16
N LEU A 18 -43.62 -27.43 32.47
CA LEU A 18 -42.84 -26.28 32.17
C LEU A 18 -43.37 -25.63 30.88
N PRO A 19 -43.62 -24.34 30.90
CA PRO A 19 -44.04 -23.65 29.70
C PRO A 19 -42.93 -23.77 28.66
N PHE A 20 -43.36 -24.03 27.46
CA PHE A 20 -42.52 -23.88 26.27
C PHE A 20 -41.89 -22.50 26.28
N SER A 21 -40.70 -22.39 26.86
CA SER A 21 -39.85 -21.26 26.60
C SER A 21 -39.38 -21.43 25.18
N SER A 22 -40.03 -20.70 24.31
CA SER A 22 -39.60 -20.44 22.96
C SER A 22 -38.08 -20.23 22.96
N CYS A 23 -37.38 -21.19 22.39
CA CYS A 23 -35.98 -20.99 22.01
C CYS A 23 -36.00 -19.89 20.97
N GLN A 24 -36.03 -18.64 21.42
CA GLN A 24 -35.59 -17.55 20.62
C GLN A 24 -34.11 -17.89 20.28
N LYS A 25 -33.97 -18.35 19.06
CA LYS A 25 -32.72 -18.29 18.38
C LYS A 25 -32.24 -16.82 18.53
N GLN A 26 -31.46 -16.56 19.58
CA GLN A 26 -30.60 -15.41 19.58
C GLN A 26 -29.76 -15.60 18.34
N ILE A 27 -30.21 -14.97 17.28
CA ILE A 27 -29.30 -14.46 16.28
C ILE A 27 -28.42 -13.59 17.15
N LEU A 28 -27.21 -14.08 17.45
CA LEU A 28 -26.07 -13.23 17.64
C LEU A 28 -26.07 -12.40 16.36
N GLU A 29 -26.76 -11.26 16.42
CA GLU A 29 -26.30 -10.13 15.66
C GLU A 29 -24.85 -10.00 16.16
N ASP A 30 -23.92 -10.61 15.40
CA ASP A 30 -22.59 -10.09 15.33
C ASP A 30 -22.85 -8.61 15.06
N GLU A 31 -22.80 -7.80 16.13
CA GLU A 31 -22.40 -6.44 15.97
C GLU A 31 -21.06 -6.59 15.26
N GLU A 32 -21.11 -6.57 13.91
CA GLU A 32 -20.00 -6.11 13.11
C GLU A 32 -19.67 -4.79 13.80
N ASP A 33 -18.69 -4.91 14.71
CA ASP A 33 -17.94 -3.77 15.19
C ASP A 33 -17.62 -3.03 13.90
N GLY A 34 -18.34 -1.94 13.65
CA GLY A 34 -18.25 -1.13 12.44
C GLY A 34 -16.89 -0.46 12.29
N ARG A 35 -15.86 -1.22 12.56
CA ARG A 35 -14.57 -1.09 11.93
C ARG A 35 -14.77 -1.50 10.49
N GLU A 36 -15.34 -0.56 9.73
CA GLU A 36 -15.01 -0.45 8.34
C GLU A 36 -13.51 -0.63 8.27
N THR A 37 -13.08 -1.79 7.79
CA THR A 37 -11.71 -1.97 7.33
C THR A 37 -11.48 -0.73 6.50
N PRO A 38 -10.56 0.19 6.86
CA PRO A 38 -10.48 1.46 6.16
C PRO A 38 -10.41 1.10 4.69
N ALA A 39 -11.42 1.54 3.94
CA ALA A 39 -11.49 1.28 2.51
C ALA A 39 -10.12 1.64 2.01
N HIS A 40 -9.43 0.72 1.33
CA HIS A 40 -8.05 0.89 0.91
C HIS A 40 -8.02 2.18 0.09
N VAL A 41 -7.71 3.30 0.76
CA VAL A 41 -7.71 4.62 0.15
C VAL A 41 -6.53 4.60 -0.80
N LEU A 42 -6.83 4.43 -2.07
CA LEU A 42 -5.82 4.46 -3.12
C LEU A 42 -5.20 5.86 -3.12
N PRO A 43 -3.87 5.95 -3.16
CA PRO A 43 -3.18 7.24 -3.09
C PRO A 43 -3.58 8.13 -4.26
N ARG A 44 -4.04 9.34 -3.98
CA ARG A 44 -4.57 10.28 -4.99
C ARG A 44 -3.53 11.21 -5.60
N GLY A 45 -2.24 11.02 -5.34
CA GLY A 45 -1.15 11.77 -5.99
C GLY A 45 -1.37 13.30 -5.99
N THR A 46 -1.53 13.91 -4.83
CA THR A 46 -1.88 15.33 -4.71
C THR A 46 -0.71 16.22 -4.26
N GLY A 47 0.48 15.68 -4.14
CA GLY A 47 1.64 16.49 -3.88
C GLY A 47 1.90 16.91 -2.43
N GLU A 48 1.42 16.15 -1.44
CA GLU A 48 1.71 16.41 -0.02
C GLU A 48 2.83 15.53 0.55
N GLY A 49 3.11 14.41 -0.10
CA GLY A 49 4.15 13.47 0.32
C GLY A 49 3.76 12.57 1.50
N THR A 50 2.48 12.52 1.86
CA THR A 50 1.92 11.57 2.83
C THR A 50 1.54 10.25 2.15
N PHE A 51 1.18 9.24 2.91
CA PHE A 51 0.72 7.96 2.35
C PHE A 51 -0.60 8.11 1.59
N GLU A 52 -1.53 8.89 2.13
CA GLU A 52 -2.85 9.17 1.53
C GLU A 52 -2.73 10.08 0.31
N TYR A 53 -1.77 11.01 0.33
CA TYR A 53 -1.54 12.03 -0.69
C TYR A 53 -0.06 12.06 -1.12
N PRO A 54 0.45 11.01 -1.76
CA PRO A 54 1.86 10.94 -2.14
C PRO A 54 2.20 11.97 -3.22
N PHE A 55 3.44 12.42 -3.24
CA PHE A 55 3.95 13.17 -4.37
C PHE A 55 3.93 12.31 -5.64
N THR A 56 3.68 12.96 -6.76
CA THR A 56 3.84 12.34 -8.07
C THR A 56 5.29 12.41 -8.54
N VAL A 57 5.61 11.64 -9.58
CA VAL A 57 6.90 11.77 -10.27
C VAL A 57 7.18 13.22 -10.71
N ARG A 58 6.13 13.92 -11.17
CA ARG A 58 6.24 15.31 -11.61
C ARG A 58 6.60 16.25 -10.46
N ASP A 59 6.00 16.09 -9.30
CA ASP A 59 6.31 16.91 -8.12
C ASP A 59 7.78 16.80 -7.73
N VAL A 60 8.33 15.59 -7.80
CA VAL A 60 9.76 15.36 -7.54
C VAL A 60 10.64 15.99 -8.62
N GLN A 61 10.26 15.86 -9.90
CA GLN A 61 11.00 16.43 -11.02
C GLN A 61 11.08 17.96 -10.95
N GLU A 62 9.96 18.61 -10.64
CA GLU A 62 9.84 20.05 -10.52
C GLU A 62 10.47 20.60 -9.23
N GLY A 63 10.84 19.73 -8.30
CA GLY A 63 11.45 20.11 -7.04
C GLY A 63 10.46 20.47 -5.94
N ASN A 64 9.15 20.28 -6.14
CA ASN A 64 8.12 20.56 -5.15
C ASN A 64 8.34 19.72 -3.88
N ALA A 65 8.77 18.48 -4.02
CA ALA A 65 9.12 17.59 -2.93
C ALA A 65 10.40 17.99 -2.18
N SER A 66 11.26 18.84 -2.75
CA SER A 66 12.57 19.22 -2.17
C SER A 66 12.44 20.09 -0.93
N ASN A 67 11.30 20.72 -0.72
CA ASN A 67 11.00 21.51 0.49
C ASN A 67 10.51 20.66 1.66
N ALA A 68 10.25 19.37 1.45
CA ALA A 68 9.82 18.50 2.52
C ALA A 68 10.99 18.19 3.46
N LEU A 69 10.74 18.30 4.76
CA LEU A 69 11.70 17.96 5.80
C LEU A 69 11.64 16.46 6.08
N GLY A 70 12.48 15.67 5.39
CA GLY A 70 12.61 14.23 5.65
C GLY A 70 12.14 13.34 4.50
N ALA A 71 11.74 12.11 4.85
CA ALA A 71 11.24 11.14 3.88
C ALA A 71 9.79 11.43 3.52
N VAL A 72 9.45 11.28 2.24
CA VAL A 72 8.12 11.50 1.69
C VAL A 72 7.69 10.30 0.86
N TRP A 73 6.38 10.11 0.76
CA TRP A 73 5.80 9.13 -0.15
C TRP A 73 5.73 9.67 -1.57
N VAL A 74 6.17 8.84 -2.50
CA VAL A 74 6.13 9.14 -3.95
C VAL A 74 5.51 7.95 -4.67
N ILE A 75 4.62 8.24 -5.62
CA ILE A 75 3.97 7.24 -6.46
C ILE A 75 4.39 7.41 -7.93
N GLY A 76 4.61 6.28 -8.62
CA GLY A 76 4.96 6.26 -10.04
C GLY A 76 4.99 4.85 -10.60
N TYR A 77 5.14 4.73 -11.90
CA TYR A 77 5.36 3.45 -12.56
C TYR A 77 6.85 3.14 -12.62
N ALA A 78 7.22 1.91 -12.28
CA ALA A 78 8.57 1.39 -12.47
C ALA A 78 8.79 1.06 -13.94
N VAL A 79 9.50 1.92 -14.66
CA VAL A 79 9.67 1.81 -16.11
C VAL A 79 11.05 1.33 -16.55
N GLY A 80 12.00 1.29 -15.63
CA GLY A 80 13.36 0.88 -15.96
C GLY A 80 14.32 1.04 -14.80
N SER A 81 15.60 1.01 -15.10
CA SER A 81 16.67 1.23 -14.14
C SER A 81 17.87 1.90 -14.83
N ALA A 82 18.86 2.35 -14.05
CA ALA A 82 20.09 2.92 -14.59
C ALA A 82 21.30 2.35 -13.85
N TYR A 83 22.43 2.21 -14.54
CA TYR A 83 23.67 1.74 -13.94
C TYR A 83 24.73 2.84 -13.95
N ARG A 84 25.15 3.30 -12.78
CA ARG A 84 26.17 4.34 -12.55
C ARG A 84 25.84 5.76 -13.07
N SER A 85 25.05 5.89 -14.12
CA SER A 85 24.57 7.18 -14.65
C SER A 85 23.26 6.98 -15.40
N LEU A 86 22.53 8.07 -15.65
CA LEU A 86 21.31 8.04 -16.45
C LEU A 86 21.58 7.78 -17.94
N ASP A 87 22.81 8.00 -18.42
CA ASP A 87 23.20 7.66 -19.80
C ASP A 87 23.15 6.14 -20.03
N ASN A 88 23.24 5.35 -18.96
CA ASN A 88 23.13 3.90 -18.98
C ASN A 88 21.74 3.45 -18.50
N ALA A 89 20.69 4.22 -18.79
CA ALA A 89 19.32 3.82 -18.49
C ALA A 89 18.87 2.66 -19.40
N SER A 90 18.19 1.69 -18.79
CA SER A 90 17.55 0.58 -19.50
C SER A 90 16.08 0.53 -19.12
N PHE A 91 15.22 0.42 -20.12
CA PHE A 91 13.76 0.26 -20.00
C PHE A 91 13.31 -1.17 -20.26
N THR A 92 14.26 -2.10 -20.21
CA THR A 92 14.00 -3.55 -20.37
C THR A 92 14.63 -4.31 -19.21
N LEU A 93 14.20 -5.58 -19.03
CA LEU A 93 14.74 -6.45 -17.99
C LEU A 93 16.16 -6.95 -18.29
N GLU A 94 16.53 -7.04 -19.57
CA GLU A 94 17.77 -7.66 -20.01
C GLU A 94 19.02 -6.99 -19.42
N ASN A 95 19.01 -5.65 -19.33
CA ASN A 95 20.11 -4.86 -18.80
C ASN A 95 19.73 -4.10 -17.54
N ALA A 96 18.77 -4.60 -16.79
CA ALA A 96 18.28 -3.93 -15.59
C ALA A 96 19.32 -3.95 -14.47
N SER A 97 19.47 -2.82 -13.78
CA SER A 97 20.35 -2.66 -12.62
C SER A 97 19.63 -3.09 -11.32
N HIS A 98 20.39 -3.66 -10.39
CA HIS A 98 19.91 -3.93 -9.03
C HIS A 98 19.92 -2.71 -8.12
N THR A 99 20.71 -1.68 -8.45
CA THR A 99 21.01 -0.58 -7.52
C THR A 99 20.14 0.65 -7.71
N SER A 100 19.29 0.65 -8.72
CA SER A 100 18.40 1.77 -9.00
C SER A 100 17.09 1.32 -9.64
N LEU A 101 16.08 2.19 -9.52
CA LEU A 101 14.81 2.09 -10.22
C LEU A 101 14.53 3.42 -10.90
N LEU A 102 13.90 3.43 -12.05
CA LEU A 102 13.40 4.63 -12.72
C LEU A 102 11.88 4.66 -12.61
N LEU A 103 11.35 5.75 -12.06
CA LEU A 103 9.90 5.97 -11.96
C LEU A 103 9.45 7.02 -12.96
N SER A 104 8.31 6.78 -13.59
CA SER A 104 7.62 7.72 -14.49
C SER A 104 6.15 7.84 -14.13
N ALA A 105 5.51 8.93 -14.54
CA ALA A 105 4.07 9.09 -14.49
C ALA A 105 3.33 8.26 -15.57
N ASP A 106 4.07 7.80 -16.58
CA ASP A 106 3.56 7.01 -17.70
C ASP A 106 4.20 5.62 -17.67
N SER A 107 3.38 4.57 -17.60
CA SER A 107 3.84 3.18 -17.47
C SER A 107 4.64 2.69 -18.68
N LEU A 108 4.47 3.28 -19.84
CA LEU A 108 5.16 2.93 -21.09
C LEU A 108 6.30 3.90 -21.43
N CYS A 109 6.67 4.77 -20.51
CA CYS A 109 7.73 5.75 -20.73
C CYS A 109 9.08 5.07 -20.97
N THR A 110 9.75 5.48 -22.04
CA THR A 110 11.12 5.10 -22.39
C THR A 110 12.07 6.31 -22.48
N ASP A 111 11.61 7.47 -22.05
CA ASP A 111 12.38 8.70 -22.02
C ASP A 111 12.89 8.99 -20.61
N VAL A 112 14.21 8.88 -20.43
CA VAL A 112 14.86 9.12 -19.14
C VAL A 112 14.65 10.54 -18.63
N SER A 113 14.40 11.52 -19.52
CA SER A 113 14.12 12.89 -19.10
C SER A 113 12.81 13.02 -18.31
N ARG A 114 11.85 12.13 -18.57
CA ARG A 114 10.53 12.05 -17.92
C ARG A 114 10.51 11.14 -16.68
N CYS A 115 11.67 10.59 -16.30
CA CYS A 115 11.79 9.70 -15.15
C CYS A 115 12.46 10.39 -13.97
N ILE A 116 12.23 9.91 -12.78
CA ILE A 116 13.03 10.18 -11.60
C ILE A 116 13.84 8.93 -11.22
N PRO A 117 15.12 9.07 -10.84
CA PRO A 117 15.89 7.95 -10.34
C PRO A 117 15.66 7.72 -8.86
N VAL A 118 15.57 6.44 -8.48
CA VAL A 118 15.48 5.98 -7.10
C VAL A 118 16.67 5.13 -6.75
N GLU A 119 17.33 5.42 -5.64
CA GLU A 119 18.47 4.66 -5.15
C GLU A 119 18.03 3.45 -4.34
N LEU A 120 18.47 2.25 -4.74
CA LEU A 120 18.29 1.01 -3.99
C LEU A 120 19.59 0.68 -3.26
N SER A 121 19.87 1.42 -2.18
CA SER A 121 21.17 1.45 -1.49
C SER A 121 21.52 0.19 -0.71
N THR A 122 20.54 -0.63 -0.33
CA THR A 122 20.76 -1.83 0.50
C THR A 122 20.26 -3.09 -0.18
N ALA A 123 20.81 -4.24 0.24
CA ALA A 123 20.36 -5.55 -0.25
C ALA A 123 18.86 -5.78 -0.03
N LYS A 124 18.28 -5.23 1.06
CA LYS A 124 16.84 -5.26 1.33
C LYS A 124 16.08 -4.59 0.19
N TRP A 125 16.42 -3.35 -0.16
CA TRP A 125 15.71 -2.58 -1.18
C TRP A 125 15.94 -3.14 -2.58
N GLN A 126 17.13 -3.65 -2.86
CA GLN A 126 17.44 -4.36 -4.11
C GLN A 126 16.59 -5.62 -4.27
N SER A 127 16.44 -6.41 -3.22
CA SER A 127 15.59 -7.61 -3.24
C SER A 127 14.11 -7.29 -3.45
N LEU A 128 13.62 -6.20 -2.82
CA LEU A 128 12.20 -5.84 -2.85
C LEU A 128 11.79 -5.08 -4.11
N PHE A 129 12.66 -4.24 -4.67
CA PHE A 129 12.26 -3.28 -5.70
C PHE A 129 13.14 -3.26 -6.96
N SER A 130 14.27 -3.96 -7.00
CA SER A 130 15.02 -4.02 -8.26
C SER A 130 14.28 -4.87 -9.29
N LEU A 131 14.29 -4.44 -10.54
CA LEU A 131 13.65 -5.17 -11.64
C LEU A 131 14.25 -6.56 -11.89
N PRO A 132 15.57 -6.78 -11.75
CA PRO A 132 16.12 -8.13 -11.85
C PRO A 132 15.61 -9.10 -10.78
N SER A 133 15.30 -8.60 -9.57
CA SER A 133 14.72 -9.41 -8.49
C SER A 133 13.21 -9.53 -8.60
N ASN A 134 12.55 -8.56 -9.22
CA ASN A 134 11.08 -8.46 -9.36
C ASN A 134 10.71 -8.13 -10.82
N PRO A 135 10.88 -9.06 -11.75
CA PRO A 135 10.63 -8.79 -13.18
C PRO A 135 9.19 -8.36 -13.49
N SER A 136 8.22 -8.88 -12.73
CA SER A 136 6.81 -8.50 -12.84
C SER A 136 6.53 -7.06 -12.42
N GLY A 137 7.48 -6.38 -11.78
CA GLY A 137 7.37 -4.97 -11.39
C GLY A 137 7.57 -4.00 -12.55
N LEU A 138 8.12 -4.44 -13.70
CA LEU A 138 8.25 -3.57 -14.86
C LEU A 138 6.86 -3.13 -15.34
N HIS A 139 6.70 -1.82 -15.57
CA HIS A 139 5.44 -1.15 -15.92
C HIS A 139 4.37 -1.17 -14.84
N GLN A 140 4.67 -1.65 -13.63
CA GLN A 140 3.73 -1.63 -12.51
C GLN A 140 3.87 -0.36 -11.68
N CYS A 141 2.76 0.02 -11.08
CA CYS A 141 2.74 1.11 -10.11
C CYS A 141 3.48 0.70 -8.83
N VAL A 142 4.24 1.61 -8.28
CA VAL A 142 4.95 1.45 -7.01
C VAL A 142 4.85 2.72 -6.19
N MET A 143 4.75 2.58 -4.90
CA MET A 143 4.78 3.67 -3.95
C MET A 143 5.97 3.49 -3.01
N LEU A 144 6.82 4.49 -2.92
CA LEU A 144 8.08 4.45 -2.16
C LEU A 144 8.19 5.65 -1.24
N MET A 145 8.59 5.40 0.00
CA MET A 145 8.96 6.44 0.96
C MET A 145 10.47 6.61 1.00
N GLY A 146 10.93 7.81 0.72
CA GLY A 146 12.36 8.13 0.70
C GLY A 146 12.62 9.62 0.78
N VAL A 147 13.88 10.00 0.89
CA VAL A 147 14.31 11.40 0.99
C VAL A 147 14.50 11.97 -0.42
N PRO A 148 13.74 13.03 -0.81
CA PRO A 148 13.98 13.74 -2.07
C PRO A 148 15.39 14.31 -2.08
N SER A 149 16.17 13.94 -3.08
CA SER A 149 17.55 14.42 -3.21
C SER A 149 18.09 14.15 -4.60
N LEU A 150 19.22 14.78 -4.94
CA LEU A 150 19.88 14.51 -6.21
C LEU A 150 20.47 13.10 -6.24
N TYR A 151 20.06 12.33 -7.24
CA TYR A 151 20.64 11.05 -7.59
C TYR A 151 20.92 11.02 -9.10
N TYR A 152 22.13 10.63 -9.50
CA TYR A 152 22.59 10.77 -10.88
C TYR A 152 22.42 12.21 -11.44
N ARG A 153 22.64 13.24 -10.60
CA ARG A 153 22.50 14.68 -10.94
C ARG A 153 21.08 15.11 -11.33
N LYS A 154 20.07 14.32 -11.00
CA LYS A 154 18.66 14.60 -11.23
C LYS A 154 17.87 14.49 -9.93
N ASN A 155 16.78 15.25 -9.80
CA ASN A 155 15.87 15.07 -8.67
C ASN A 155 15.35 13.65 -8.65
N GLY A 156 15.41 13.01 -7.50
CA GLY A 156 15.03 11.61 -7.31
C GLY A 156 14.83 11.29 -5.85
N LEU A 157 14.83 10.00 -5.51
CA LEU A 157 14.68 9.51 -4.15
C LEU A 157 15.91 8.73 -3.70
N ARG A 158 16.30 8.95 -2.45
CA ARG A 158 17.36 8.22 -1.77
C ARG A 158 16.91 7.81 -0.37
N SER A 159 17.71 6.99 0.31
CA SER A 159 17.47 6.61 1.70
C SER A 159 16.03 6.11 1.92
N LEU A 160 15.63 5.10 1.14
CA LEU A 160 14.30 4.51 1.26
C LEU A 160 14.06 3.97 2.68
N SER A 161 12.87 4.22 3.22
CA SER A 161 12.42 3.74 4.52
C SER A 161 11.27 2.73 4.39
N GLU A 162 10.35 2.95 3.47
CA GLU A 162 9.20 2.10 3.21
C GLU A 162 8.89 2.01 1.71
N GLY A 163 8.05 1.04 1.32
CA GLY A 163 7.59 0.93 -0.07
C GLY A 163 6.72 -0.29 -0.29
N GLN A 164 5.90 -0.21 -1.34
CA GLN A 164 5.03 -1.29 -1.78
C GLN A 164 4.74 -1.24 -3.27
N TRP A 165 4.60 -2.42 -3.87
CA TRP A 165 4.07 -2.56 -5.21
C TRP A 165 2.55 -2.44 -5.21
N LEU A 166 2.00 -1.73 -6.19
CA LEU A 166 0.56 -1.56 -6.40
C LEU A 166 0.19 -2.20 -7.75
N TYR A 167 0.25 -3.53 -7.79
CA TYR A 167 0.00 -4.29 -9.02
C TYR A 167 -1.41 -4.05 -9.57
N GLY A 168 -1.49 -3.76 -10.87
CA GLY A 168 -2.75 -3.49 -11.55
C GLY A 168 -3.38 -2.13 -11.22
N PHE A 169 -2.70 -1.30 -10.44
CA PHE A 169 -3.16 0.05 -10.14
C PHE A 169 -2.80 1.00 -11.28
N ASP A 170 -3.77 1.81 -11.70
CA ASP A 170 -3.59 2.84 -12.73
C ASP A 170 -3.62 4.24 -12.11
N ILE A 171 -2.47 4.91 -12.11
CA ILE A 171 -2.33 6.26 -11.59
C ILE A 171 -3.18 7.26 -12.40
N SER A 172 -3.43 7.00 -13.69
CA SER A 172 -4.23 7.89 -14.53
C SER A 172 -5.70 7.99 -14.08
N SER A 173 -6.17 7.01 -13.30
CA SER A 173 -7.51 7.03 -12.70
C SER A 173 -7.62 7.97 -11.49
N ILE A 174 -6.48 8.50 -11.03
CA ILE A 174 -6.46 9.46 -9.92
C ILE A 174 -6.79 10.83 -10.49
N SER A 175 -7.96 11.36 -10.14
CA SER A 175 -8.31 12.74 -10.43
C SER A 175 -7.36 13.65 -9.65
N MET A 176 -6.47 14.36 -10.37
CA MET A 176 -5.55 15.35 -9.80
C MET A 176 -6.22 16.71 -9.62
N GLU A 177 -7.54 16.78 -9.65
CA GLU A 177 -8.22 18.03 -9.35
C GLU A 177 -8.17 18.26 -7.84
N PRO A 178 -7.63 19.40 -7.38
CA PRO A 178 -7.82 19.84 -6.02
C PRO A 178 -9.34 19.87 -5.78
N GLN A 179 -9.86 19.02 -4.90
CA GLN A 179 -11.22 19.26 -4.43
C GLN A 179 -11.19 20.60 -3.69
N GLU A 180 -11.78 21.62 -4.29
CA GLU A 180 -12.21 22.78 -3.54
C GLU A 180 -13.05 22.24 -2.39
N TRP A 181 -12.53 22.34 -1.19
CA TRP A 181 -13.30 22.11 0.01
C TRP A 181 -14.31 23.24 0.06
N ASP A 182 -15.51 23.00 -0.48
CA ASP A 182 -16.65 23.86 -0.22
C ASP A 182 -16.74 24.01 1.30
N GLU A 183 -16.63 25.26 1.74
CA GLU A 183 -16.65 25.63 3.15
C GLU A 183 -17.79 24.88 3.84
N VAL A 184 -17.43 23.96 4.73
CA VAL A 184 -18.39 23.38 5.66
C VAL A 184 -18.81 24.51 6.58
N ILE A 185 -19.92 25.14 6.22
CA ILE A 185 -20.56 26.15 7.07
C ILE A 185 -21.03 25.41 8.31
N ILE A 186 -20.24 25.51 9.37
CA ILE A 186 -20.65 25.06 10.69
C ILE A 186 -21.67 26.06 11.21
N PHE A 187 -22.93 25.71 11.15
CA PHE A 187 -23.97 26.43 11.91
C PHE A 187 -23.85 26.03 13.37
N TRP A 188 -23.62 27.04 14.22
CA TRP A 188 -23.68 26.98 15.69
C TRP A 188 -25.11 26.92 16.16
#